data_a941e5a6bcfd3246d1f351312d00f561
#
_entry.id   a941e5a6bcfd3246d1f351312d00f561
#
_cell.length_a   1.000
_cell.length_b   1.000
_cell.length_c   1.000
_cell.angle_alpha   90.00
_cell.angle_beta   90.00
_cell.angle_gamma   90.00
#
_symmetry.space_group_name_H-M   'P 1'
#
loop_
_entity.id
_entity.type
_entity.pdbx_description
1 polymer ?
#
loop_
_entity_poly.entity_id
_entity_poly.type
_entity_poly.pdbx_seq_one_letter_code
_entity_poly.pdbx_strand_id
1 'polypeptide(L)'
;EYAREAMELGITKYLLKPAGDKEILEAVLQAAEELREQLDRLHHESLLREKWNEHLPYLRESFLANWLQGKYSPQEIETRSRDLMLDIARGKKYAVAIVDMDPPFGEEAESLDTDNSQLQMSLKYICQENVDKGTEWVTVDSYGSTVIVFTADETCGREAFVHHVNASVGKLLGIVGECLKSSASAGISGISDKP
;
A
#
# COMPACT_ATOMS: atom_id res chain seq x y z
N GLU A 1 -45.37 25.78 -7.43
CA GLU A 1 -45.25 24.63 -6.50
C GLU A 1 -44.59 23.45 -7.17
N TYR A 2 -45.09 22.94 -8.28
CA TYR A 2 -44.48 21.82 -9.03
C TYR A 2 -43.07 22.04 -9.59
N ALA A 3 -42.73 23.26 -9.99
CA ALA A 3 -41.38 23.58 -10.47
C ALA A 3 -40.31 23.49 -9.36
N ARG A 4 -40.71 23.74 -8.11
CA ARG A 4 -39.82 23.66 -6.95
C ARG A 4 -39.59 22.21 -6.53
N GLU A 5 -40.65 21.41 -6.53
CA GLU A 5 -40.55 19.95 -6.30
C GLU A 5 -39.71 19.26 -7.39
N ALA A 6 -39.84 19.69 -8.65
CA ALA A 6 -39.04 19.17 -9.74
C ALA A 6 -37.55 19.44 -9.55
N MET A 7 -37.15 20.63 -9.07
CA MET A 7 -35.74 20.93 -8.77
C MET A 7 -35.18 20.09 -7.62
N GLU A 8 -35.98 19.76 -6.61
CA GLU A 8 -35.56 18.90 -5.49
C GLU A 8 -35.36 17.42 -5.94
N LEU A 9 -36.04 17.01 -7.01
CA LEU A 9 -35.89 15.68 -7.62
C LEU A 9 -34.75 15.57 -8.63
N GLY A 10 -33.93 16.58 -8.81
CA GLY A 10 -32.78 16.56 -9.70
C GLY A 10 -33.14 16.59 -11.19
N ILE A 11 -34.24 17.20 -11.57
CA ILE A 11 -34.66 17.35 -12.97
C ILE A 11 -33.75 18.37 -13.67
N THR A 12 -33.14 17.99 -14.77
CA THR A 12 -32.23 18.81 -15.55
C THR A 12 -32.94 20.03 -16.18
N LYS A 13 -34.17 19.89 -16.66
CA LYS A 13 -34.94 20.98 -17.27
C LYS A 13 -36.43 20.77 -17.15
N TYR A 14 -37.15 21.88 -16.91
CA TYR A 14 -38.60 21.88 -16.82
C TYR A 14 -39.18 22.66 -18.03
N LEU A 15 -40.08 22.03 -18.77
CA LEU A 15 -40.74 22.63 -19.93
C LEU A 15 -42.22 22.90 -19.64
N LEU A 16 -42.68 24.12 -19.95
CA LEU A 16 -44.10 24.48 -19.82
C LEU A 16 -44.87 24.12 -21.11
N LYS A 17 -46.08 23.64 -20.96
CA LYS A 17 -47.00 23.41 -22.12
C LYS A 17 -47.69 24.72 -22.50
N PRO A 18 -47.81 25.03 -23.81
CA PRO A 18 -47.35 24.23 -24.96
C PRO A 18 -45.82 24.46 -25.20
N ALA A 19 -45.04 23.36 -25.30
CA ALA A 19 -43.66 23.40 -25.70
C ALA A 19 -43.51 23.09 -27.20
N GLY A 20 -42.70 23.89 -27.88
CA GLY A 20 -42.42 23.68 -29.31
C GLY A 20 -41.37 22.59 -29.52
N ASP A 21 -41.38 21.93 -30.70
CA ASP A 21 -40.46 20.85 -31.05
C ASP A 21 -38.99 21.26 -30.87
N LYS A 22 -38.63 22.50 -31.20
CA LYS A 22 -37.28 23.04 -31.04
C LYS A 22 -36.88 23.11 -29.54
N GLU A 23 -37.78 23.57 -28.71
CA GLU A 23 -37.54 23.71 -27.26
C GLU A 23 -37.37 22.35 -26.59
N ILE A 24 -38.13 21.35 -27.00
CA ILE A 24 -37.98 19.98 -26.54
C ILE A 24 -36.64 19.42 -27.01
N LEU A 25 -36.25 19.60 -28.29
CA LEU A 25 -35.00 19.13 -28.81
C LEU A 25 -33.79 19.73 -28.06
N GLU A 26 -33.82 21.05 -27.88
CA GLU A 26 -32.76 21.77 -27.13
C GLU A 26 -32.65 21.23 -25.70
N ALA A 27 -33.77 21.00 -25.03
CA ALA A 27 -33.76 20.45 -23.66
C ALA A 27 -33.14 19.06 -23.59
N VAL A 28 -33.47 18.19 -24.57
CA VAL A 28 -32.90 16.84 -24.67
C VAL A 28 -31.41 16.88 -24.97
N LEU A 29 -30.98 17.73 -25.92
CA LEU A 29 -29.56 17.87 -26.24
C LEU A 29 -28.74 18.41 -25.08
N GLN A 30 -29.29 19.39 -24.33
CA GLN A 30 -28.64 19.92 -23.14
C GLN A 30 -28.52 18.84 -22.06
N ALA A 31 -29.58 18.09 -21.79
CA ALA A 31 -29.55 17.01 -20.81
C ALA A 31 -28.57 15.89 -21.20
N ALA A 32 -28.48 15.58 -22.49
CA ALA A 32 -27.52 14.60 -23.02
C ALA A 32 -26.08 15.07 -22.83
N GLU A 33 -25.80 16.35 -23.06
CA GLU A 33 -24.45 16.91 -22.86
C GLU A 33 -24.06 16.95 -21.39
N GLU A 34 -24.95 17.40 -20.48
CA GLU A 34 -24.72 17.37 -19.04
C GLU A 34 -24.45 15.95 -18.52
N LEU A 35 -25.20 14.96 -19.01
CA LEU A 35 -24.99 13.55 -18.65
C LEU A 35 -23.64 13.04 -19.16
N ARG A 36 -23.26 13.41 -20.37
CA ARG A 36 -21.98 13.05 -20.96
C ARG A 36 -20.81 13.61 -20.15
N GLU A 37 -20.87 14.90 -19.80
CA GLU A 37 -19.85 15.53 -18.95
C GLU A 37 -19.75 14.87 -17.55
N GLN A 38 -20.88 14.43 -16.98
CA GLN A 38 -20.89 13.71 -15.69
C GLN A 38 -20.22 12.35 -15.83
N LEU A 39 -20.56 11.60 -16.89
CA LEU A 39 -19.95 10.30 -17.17
C LEU A 39 -18.45 10.40 -17.43
N ASP A 40 -18.02 11.41 -18.19
CA ASP A 40 -16.61 11.65 -18.48
C ASP A 40 -15.83 11.99 -17.19
N ARG A 41 -16.42 12.81 -16.30
CA ARG A 41 -15.82 13.10 -14.97
C ARG A 41 -15.69 11.84 -14.12
N LEU A 42 -16.74 11.03 -13.99
CA LEU A 42 -16.71 9.79 -13.23
C LEU A 42 -15.70 8.79 -13.79
N HIS A 43 -15.63 8.70 -15.12
CA HIS A 43 -14.66 7.84 -15.78
C HIS A 43 -13.22 8.32 -15.50
N HIS A 44 -12.98 9.63 -15.60
CA HIS A 44 -11.67 10.19 -15.30
C HIS A 44 -11.24 9.98 -13.85
N GLU A 45 -12.16 10.19 -12.89
CA GLU A 45 -11.91 9.91 -11.48
C GLU A 45 -11.60 8.43 -11.22
N SER A 46 -12.33 7.52 -11.88
CA SER A 46 -12.08 6.08 -11.74
C SER A 46 -10.70 5.68 -12.29
N LEU A 47 -10.30 6.22 -13.43
CA LEU A 47 -8.97 5.99 -14.01
C LEU A 47 -7.84 6.53 -13.13
N LEU A 48 -8.01 7.72 -12.55
CA LEU A 48 -7.03 8.28 -11.61
C LEU A 48 -6.90 7.42 -10.37
N ARG A 49 -8.03 6.93 -9.84
CA ARG A 49 -8.05 6.05 -8.67
C ARG A 49 -7.41 4.69 -8.95
N GLU A 50 -7.65 4.13 -10.12
CA GLU A 50 -7.03 2.88 -10.55
C GLU A 50 -5.51 3.03 -10.65
N LYS A 51 -5.02 4.05 -11.35
CA LYS A 51 -3.59 4.36 -11.45
C LYS A 51 -2.95 4.63 -10.09
N TRP A 52 -3.65 5.37 -9.23
CA TRP A 52 -3.16 5.60 -7.86
C TRP A 52 -2.99 4.28 -7.10
N ASN A 53 -4.00 3.40 -7.15
CA ASN A 53 -3.95 2.11 -6.48
C ASN A 53 -2.85 1.19 -7.05
N GLU A 54 -2.61 1.26 -8.35
CA GLU A 54 -1.52 0.52 -9.02
C GLU A 54 -0.14 0.97 -8.56
N HIS A 55 0.07 2.28 -8.40
CA HIS A 55 1.36 2.85 -7.99
C HIS A 55 1.58 2.93 -6.48
N LEU A 56 0.51 2.89 -5.69
CA LEU A 56 0.57 3.04 -4.24
C LEU A 56 1.52 2.03 -3.55
N PRO A 57 1.54 0.73 -3.90
CA PRO A 57 2.48 -0.22 -3.30
C PRO A 57 3.95 0.17 -3.53
N TYR A 58 4.29 0.60 -4.74
CA TYR A 58 5.64 1.05 -5.09
C TYR A 58 6.03 2.32 -4.32
N LEU A 59 5.12 3.29 -4.19
CA LEU A 59 5.36 4.51 -3.43
C LEU A 59 5.56 4.22 -1.93
N ARG A 60 4.80 3.29 -1.37
CA ARG A 60 4.96 2.83 0.01
C ARG A 60 6.30 2.17 0.24
N GLU A 61 6.70 1.27 -0.64
CA GLU A 61 7.98 0.58 -0.58
C GLU A 61 9.16 1.57 -0.66
N SER A 62 9.12 2.50 -1.63
CA SER A 62 10.12 3.55 -1.77
C SER A 62 10.18 4.47 -0.54
N PHE A 63 9.03 4.82 0.03
CA PHE A 63 8.97 5.60 1.26
C PHE A 63 9.63 4.85 2.43
N LEU A 64 9.29 3.59 2.65
CA LEU A 64 9.86 2.78 3.73
C LEU A 64 11.38 2.65 3.59
N ALA A 65 11.87 2.34 2.39
CA ALA A 65 13.31 2.24 2.13
C ALA A 65 14.06 3.54 2.42
N ASN A 66 13.50 4.69 2.02
CA ASN A 66 14.11 5.99 2.28
C ASN A 66 14.01 6.41 3.77
N TRP A 67 12.92 6.05 4.44
CA TRP A 67 12.77 6.27 5.88
C TRP A 67 13.81 5.49 6.69
N LEU A 68 13.98 4.21 6.42
CA LEU A 68 14.99 3.35 7.08
C LEU A 68 16.42 3.86 6.86
N GLN A 69 16.67 4.55 5.74
CA GLN A 69 17.96 5.20 5.47
C GLN A 69 18.14 6.57 6.16
N GLY A 70 17.14 7.00 6.96
CA GLY A 70 17.18 8.28 7.67
C GLY A 70 17.08 9.52 6.76
N LYS A 71 16.52 9.38 5.55
CA LYS A 71 16.42 10.48 4.58
C LYS A 71 15.30 11.47 4.89
N TYR A 72 14.41 11.16 5.81
CA TYR A 72 13.26 11.99 6.15
C TYR A 72 13.34 12.52 7.58
N SER A 73 12.96 13.77 7.74
CA SER A 73 12.71 14.35 9.05
C SER A 73 11.43 13.75 9.69
N PRO A 74 11.25 13.82 11.02
CA PRO A 74 10.03 13.31 11.67
C PRO A 74 8.74 13.92 11.13
N GLN A 75 8.75 15.19 10.71
CA GLN A 75 7.60 15.86 10.12
C GLN A 75 7.26 15.32 8.72
N GLU A 76 8.30 15.05 7.92
CA GLU A 76 8.12 14.44 6.59
C GLU A 76 7.61 13.01 6.69
N ILE A 77 8.08 12.24 7.68
CA ILE A 77 7.59 10.89 7.94
C ILE A 77 6.09 10.92 8.25
N GLU A 78 5.65 11.83 9.14
CA GLU A 78 4.24 11.96 9.51
C GLU A 78 3.36 12.35 8.32
N THR A 79 3.80 13.33 7.51
CA THR A 79 3.03 13.81 6.35
C THR A 79 2.95 12.74 5.27
N ARG A 80 4.09 12.19 4.85
CA ARG A 80 4.17 11.20 3.76
C ARG A 80 3.49 9.88 4.11
N SER A 81 3.61 9.42 5.36
CA SER A 81 2.93 8.21 5.80
C SER A 81 1.41 8.36 5.73
N ARG A 82 0.88 9.53 6.10
CA ARG A 82 -0.55 9.84 5.98
C ARG A 82 -1.01 9.84 4.52
N ASP A 83 -0.26 10.50 3.63
CA ASP A 83 -0.56 10.56 2.20
C ASP A 83 -0.55 9.17 1.55
N LEU A 84 0.34 8.30 2.02
CA LEU A 84 0.47 6.91 1.55
C LEU A 84 -0.46 5.94 2.29
N MET A 85 -1.32 6.42 3.19
CA MET A 85 -2.23 5.59 4.00
C MET A 85 -1.45 4.51 4.79
N LEU A 86 -0.26 4.87 5.30
CA LEU A 86 0.52 4.05 6.22
C LEU A 86 0.23 4.53 7.64
N ASP A 87 -0.18 3.60 8.51
CA ASP A 87 -0.47 3.94 9.90
C ASP A 87 0.83 3.99 10.75
N ILE A 88 1.70 4.93 10.40
CA ILE A 88 2.94 5.24 11.09
C ILE A 88 2.72 6.52 11.89
N ALA A 89 2.02 6.42 13.02
CA ALA A 89 1.70 7.56 13.85
C ALA A 89 2.79 7.82 14.92
N ARG A 90 2.88 9.09 15.40
CA ARG A 90 3.65 9.42 16.59
C ARG A 90 3.20 8.59 17.79
N GLY A 91 4.13 8.13 18.61
CA GLY A 91 3.86 7.37 19.83
C GLY A 91 3.72 5.89 19.63
N LYS A 92 3.94 5.34 18.45
CA LYS A 92 4.02 3.89 18.21
C LYS A 92 5.41 3.34 18.55
N LYS A 93 5.46 2.03 18.78
CA LYS A 93 6.71 1.28 18.90
C LYS A 93 7.07 0.71 17.53
N TYR A 94 8.35 0.65 17.24
CA TYR A 94 8.91 0.19 15.98
C TYR A 94 9.95 -0.89 16.21
N ALA A 95 9.95 -1.90 15.34
CA ALA A 95 11.03 -2.86 15.21
C ALA A 95 11.25 -3.17 13.72
N VAL A 96 12.44 -3.56 13.37
CA VAL A 96 12.81 -3.89 11.99
C VAL A 96 13.42 -5.28 11.98
N ALA A 97 13.00 -6.11 11.03
CA ALA A 97 13.69 -7.35 10.72
C ALA A 97 14.27 -7.30 9.30
N ILE A 98 15.50 -7.75 9.14
CA ILE A 98 16.14 -7.96 7.84
C ILE A 98 16.16 -9.46 7.60
N VAL A 99 15.65 -9.90 6.47
CA VAL A 99 15.57 -11.32 6.09
C VAL A 99 16.32 -11.52 4.78
N ASP A 100 17.25 -12.46 4.77
CA ASP A 100 18.05 -12.82 3.61
C ASP A 100 18.06 -14.32 3.41
N MET A 101 18.16 -14.73 2.15
CA MET A 101 18.41 -16.15 1.82
C MET A 101 19.83 -16.51 2.22
N ASP A 102 19.97 -17.66 2.87
CA ASP A 102 21.30 -18.18 3.18
C ASP A 102 22.00 -18.65 1.91
N PRO A 103 23.32 -18.42 1.78
CA PRO A 103 24.06 -18.92 0.63
C PRO A 103 24.06 -20.46 0.61
N PRO A 104 23.95 -21.07 -0.59
CA PRO A 104 24.02 -22.50 -0.70
C PRO A 104 25.37 -23.05 -0.21
N PHE A 105 25.34 -24.19 0.47
CA PHE A 105 26.53 -24.87 0.94
C PHE A 105 27.02 -25.87 -0.11
N GLY A 106 28.33 -25.87 -0.42
CA GLY A 106 28.97 -26.90 -1.24
C GLY A 106 29.27 -26.51 -2.69
N GLU A 107 29.52 -27.51 -3.56
CA GLU A 107 29.95 -27.36 -4.96
C GLU A 107 28.88 -26.70 -5.87
N GLU A 108 27.64 -26.54 -5.39
CA GLU A 108 26.55 -25.85 -6.10
C GLU A 108 26.68 -24.33 -6.09
N ALA A 109 27.62 -23.77 -5.33
CA ALA A 109 27.79 -22.32 -5.18
C ALA A 109 28.31 -21.61 -6.45
N GLU A 110 28.93 -22.31 -7.38
CA GLU A 110 29.57 -21.71 -8.58
C GLU A 110 28.58 -21.39 -9.74
N SER A 111 27.36 -21.91 -9.72
CA SER A 111 26.39 -21.72 -10.82
C SER A 111 25.28 -20.70 -10.56
N LEU A 112 25.29 -19.96 -9.44
CA LEU A 112 24.07 -19.40 -8.83
C LEU A 112 23.95 -17.86 -8.77
N ASP A 113 24.75 -17.07 -9.49
CA ASP A 113 24.56 -15.61 -9.50
C ASP A 113 23.18 -15.17 -10.05
N THR A 114 22.61 -15.96 -10.96
CA THR A 114 21.28 -15.67 -11.55
C THR A 114 20.12 -16.19 -10.66
N ASP A 115 20.32 -17.30 -9.98
CA ASP A 115 19.29 -17.90 -9.11
C ASP A 115 19.08 -17.11 -7.81
N ASN A 116 20.13 -16.46 -7.29
CA ASN A 116 20.04 -15.74 -6.03
C ASN A 116 19.09 -14.51 -6.12
N SER A 117 19.09 -13.81 -7.24
CA SER A 117 18.17 -12.68 -7.45
C SER A 117 16.70 -13.13 -7.54
N GLN A 118 16.44 -14.29 -8.13
CA GLN A 118 15.08 -14.85 -8.20
C GLN A 118 14.61 -15.33 -6.83
N LEU A 119 15.50 -15.95 -6.05
CA LEU A 119 15.20 -16.37 -4.68
C LEU A 119 14.89 -15.16 -3.77
N GLN A 120 15.66 -14.08 -3.88
CA GLN A 120 15.40 -12.84 -3.13
C GLN A 120 14.04 -12.20 -3.52
N MET A 121 13.69 -12.19 -4.80
CA MET A 121 12.36 -11.72 -5.23
C MET A 121 11.24 -12.60 -4.69
N SER A 122 11.44 -13.91 -4.68
CA SER A 122 10.49 -14.88 -4.14
C SER A 122 10.34 -14.73 -2.62
N LEU A 123 11.45 -14.52 -1.90
CA LEU A 123 11.47 -14.23 -0.47
C LEU A 123 10.65 -12.97 -0.16
N LYS A 124 10.91 -11.88 -0.88
CA LYS A 124 10.15 -10.63 -0.74
C LYS A 124 8.65 -10.87 -0.93
N TYR A 125 8.27 -11.57 -2.00
CA TYR A 125 6.87 -11.87 -2.29
C TYR A 125 6.21 -12.69 -1.17
N ILE A 126 6.88 -13.75 -0.69
CA ILE A 126 6.39 -14.55 0.43
C ILE A 126 6.21 -13.69 1.68
N CYS A 127 7.15 -12.80 2.00
CA CYS A 127 7.02 -11.88 3.11
C CYS A 127 5.81 -10.95 2.93
N GLN A 128 5.64 -10.33 1.76
CA GLN A 128 4.53 -9.41 1.48
C GLN A 128 3.14 -10.04 1.61
N GLU A 129 3.03 -11.33 1.25
CA GLU A 129 1.75 -12.06 1.34
C GLU A 129 1.43 -12.57 2.75
N ASN A 130 2.43 -12.70 3.61
CA ASN A 130 2.27 -13.33 4.92
C ASN A 130 2.41 -12.37 6.12
N VAL A 131 2.72 -11.10 5.88
CA VAL A 131 2.74 -10.06 6.93
C VAL A 131 1.33 -9.59 7.29
N ASP A 132 1.16 -9.12 8.52
CA ASP A 132 -0.11 -8.55 8.99
C ASP A 132 -0.31 -7.13 8.41
N LYS A 133 -1.26 -7.03 7.48
CA LYS A 133 -1.57 -5.78 6.76
C LYS A 133 -2.14 -4.73 7.71
N GLY A 134 -1.34 -3.73 8.04
CA GLY A 134 -1.70 -2.62 8.93
C GLY A 134 -0.71 -2.38 10.08
N THR A 135 0.04 -3.41 10.47
CA THR A 135 1.07 -3.32 11.52
C THR A 135 2.45 -3.75 11.04
N GLU A 136 2.52 -4.41 9.88
CA GLU A 136 3.75 -4.92 9.28
C GLU A 136 3.86 -4.48 7.82
N TRP A 137 5.02 -3.99 7.39
CA TRP A 137 5.29 -3.53 6.03
C TRP A 137 6.61 -4.08 5.51
N VAL A 138 6.61 -4.51 4.26
CA VAL A 138 7.78 -5.09 3.59
C VAL A 138 8.37 -4.10 2.59
N THR A 139 9.67 -3.95 2.60
CA THR A 139 10.45 -3.20 1.61
C THR A 139 11.75 -3.94 1.30
N VAL A 140 12.56 -3.36 0.42
CA VAL A 140 13.90 -3.86 0.10
C VAL A 140 14.91 -2.75 0.39
N ASP A 141 16.02 -3.08 1.01
CA ASP A 141 17.07 -2.12 1.27
C ASP A 141 17.98 -1.87 0.04
N SER A 142 19.01 -1.06 0.21
CA SER A 142 19.98 -0.71 -0.86
C SER A 142 20.84 -1.89 -1.32
N TYR A 143 20.88 -2.97 -0.54
CA TYR A 143 21.69 -4.16 -0.79
C TYR A 143 20.85 -5.32 -1.37
N GLY A 144 19.54 -5.11 -1.49
CA GLY A 144 18.60 -6.12 -1.99
C GLY A 144 18.00 -7.03 -0.91
N SER A 145 18.33 -6.79 0.37
CA SER A 145 17.78 -7.54 1.50
C SER A 145 16.30 -7.22 1.72
N THR A 146 15.50 -8.21 2.05
CA THR A 146 14.08 -8.01 2.41
C THR A 146 13.98 -7.47 3.82
N VAL A 147 13.35 -6.33 3.97
CA VAL A 147 13.19 -5.65 5.26
C VAL A 147 11.72 -5.59 5.64
N ILE A 148 11.41 -5.98 6.89
CA ILE A 148 10.07 -5.94 7.46
C ILE A 148 10.07 -4.91 8.58
N VAL A 149 9.17 -3.93 8.49
CA VAL A 149 8.95 -2.92 9.53
C VAL A 149 7.72 -3.32 10.32
N PHE A 150 7.88 -3.47 11.63
CA PHE A 150 6.82 -3.77 12.58
C PHE A 150 6.44 -2.54 13.36
N THR A 151 5.15 -2.33 13.59
CA THR A 151 4.67 -1.27 14.47
C THR A 151 3.68 -1.80 15.50
N ALA A 152 3.65 -1.17 16.66
CA ALA A 152 2.64 -1.42 17.68
C ALA A 152 2.24 -0.10 18.34
N ASP A 153 1.03 -0.06 18.89
CA ASP A 153 0.54 1.07 19.65
C ASP A 153 1.32 1.23 20.98
N GLU A 154 1.32 2.44 21.56
CA GLU A 154 1.96 2.71 22.85
C GLU A 154 1.46 1.80 23.97
N THR A 155 0.19 1.41 23.93
CA THR A 155 -0.45 0.53 24.91
C THR A 155 0.06 -0.90 24.87
N CYS A 156 0.69 -1.32 23.77
CA CYS A 156 1.29 -2.65 23.66
C CYS A 156 2.52 -2.76 24.57
N GLY A 157 2.54 -3.75 25.45
CA GLY A 157 3.70 -4.04 26.30
C GLY A 157 4.93 -4.37 25.47
N ARG A 158 6.11 -3.88 25.91
CA ARG A 158 7.38 -4.12 25.19
C ARG A 158 7.68 -5.60 24.99
N GLU A 159 7.47 -6.43 26.01
CA GLU A 159 7.69 -7.88 25.93
C GLU A 159 6.71 -8.55 24.98
N ALA A 160 5.44 -8.14 25.00
CA ALA A 160 4.43 -8.64 24.08
C ALA A 160 4.78 -8.31 22.62
N PHE A 161 5.28 -7.10 22.35
CA PHE A 161 5.71 -6.70 21.02
C PHE A 161 6.95 -7.48 20.55
N VAL A 162 7.96 -7.67 21.43
CA VAL A 162 9.12 -8.54 21.11
C VAL A 162 8.67 -9.96 20.78
N HIS A 163 7.76 -10.51 21.56
CA HIS A 163 7.22 -11.85 21.32
C HIS A 163 6.50 -11.93 19.96
N HIS A 164 5.68 -10.93 19.64
CA HIS A 164 4.97 -10.84 18.38
C HIS A 164 5.96 -10.80 17.18
N VAL A 165 6.95 -9.92 17.23
CA VAL A 165 7.96 -9.78 16.15
C VAL A 165 8.71 -11.10 15.93
N ASN A 166 9.18 -11.73 17.01
CA ASN A 166 9.88 -13.01 16.92
C ASN A 166 8.99 -14.14 16.37
N ALA A 167 7.73 -14.19 16.79
CA ALA A 167 6.77 -15.18 16.30
C ALA A 167 6.45 -14.98 14.81
N SER A 168 6.24 -13.73 14.39
CA SER A 168 5.98 -13.39 12.98
C SER A 168 7.18 -13.75 12.09
N VAL A 169 8.39 -13.33 12.47
CA VAL A 169 9.61 -13.66 11.74
C VAL A 169 9.86 -15.17 11.69
N GLY A 170 9.70 -15.88 12.83
CA GLY A 170 9.87 -17.34 12.88
C GLY A 170 8.89 -18.08 11.97
N LYS A 171 7.61 -17.63 11.94
CA LYS A 171 6.61 -18.16 11.01
C LYS A 171 7.02 -17.94 9.54
N LEU A 172 7.48 -16.72 9.20
CA LEU A 172 7.91 -16.38 7.84
C LEU A 172 9.10 -17.24 7.40
N LEU A 173 10.11 -17.42 8.24
CA LEU A 173 11.26 -18.28 7.94
C LEU A 173 10.82 -19.74 7.70
N GLY A 174 9.85 -20.26 8.47
CA GLY A 174 9.26 -21.57 8.25
C GLY A 174 8.60 -21.69 6.88
N ILE A 175 7.76 -20.72 6.50
CA ILE A 175 7.10 -20.69 5.18
C ILE A 175 8.12 -20.61 4.04
N VAL A 176 9.15 -19.77 4.19
CA VAL A 176 10.25 -19.65 3.21
C VAL A 176 10.95 -20.99 3.01
N GLY A 177 11.32 -21.67 4.09
CA GLY A 177 11.96 -23.00 4.04
C GLY A 177 11.09 -24.04 3.35
N GLU A 178 9.78 -24.04 3.61
CA GLU A 178 8.83 -24.96 2.96
C GLU A 178 8.63 -24.66 1.48
N CYS A 179 8.50 -23.39 1.11
CA CYS A 179 8.19 -22.97 -0.25
C CYS A 179 9.42 -23.01 -1.18
N LEU A 180 10.56 -22.49 -0.72
CA LEU A 180 11.76 -22.33 -1.54
C LEU A 180 12.74 -23.50 -1.41
N LYS A 181 12.52 -24.42 -0.46
CA LYS A 181 13.43 -25.53 -0.14
C LYS A 181 14.86 -25.06 0.17
N SER A 182 14.99 -23.83 0.65
CA SER A 182 16.24 -23.17 1.00
C SER A 182 16.09 -22.52 2.36
N SER A 183 17.21 -22.33 3.07
CA SER A 183 17.20 -21.63 4.35
C SER A 183 17.29 -20.12 4.17
N ALA A 184 16.74 -19.40 5.12
CA ALA A 184 16.86 -17.97 5.24
C ALA A 184 17.16 -17.59 6.69
N SER A 185 17.94 -16.53 6.86
CA SER A 185 18.30 -15.99 8.16
C SER A 185 17.65 -14.62 8.37
N ALA A 186 17.33 -14.27 9.61
CA ALA A 186 16.77 -12.99 9.95
C ALA A 186 17.52 -12.31 11.10
N GLY A 187 17.82 -11.03 10.94
CA GLY A 187 18.30 -10.16 12.00
C GLY A 187 17.17 -9.23 12.47
N ILE A 188 16.90 -9.17 13.78
CA ILE A 188 15.83 -8.35 14.36
C ILE A 188 16.47 -7.22 15.19
N SER A 189 16.01 -5.99 14.97
CA SER A 189 16.47 -4.81 15.73
C SER A 189 15.92 -4.80 17.16
N GLY A 190 16.51 -3.95 18.00
CA GLY A 190 15.84 -3.51 19.23
C GLY A 190 14.57 -2.70 18.94
N ILE A 191 13.70 -2.55 19.94
CA ILE A 191 12.49 -1.71 19.83
C ILE A 191 12.89 -0.24 19.96
N SER A 192 12.40 0.58 19.03
CA SER A 192 12.47 2.04 19.08
C SER A 192 11.08 2.63 19.35
N ASP A 193 11.04 3.67 20.20
CA ASP A 193 9.84 4.48 20.46
C ASP A 193 9.81 5.75 19.56
N LYS A 194 10.74 5.83 18.60
CA LYS A 194 10.85 6.93 17.63
C LYS A 194 10.84 6.36 16.23
N PRO A 195 10.08 6.98 15.31
CA PRO A 195 10.05 6.59 13.92
C PRO A 195 11.38 6.85 13.19
#